data_7a6a15259e882ac7c8b67584f4002272
#
_entry.id   7a6a15259e882ac7c8b67584f4002272
#
_cell.length_a   1.000
_cell.length_b   1.000
_cell.length_c   1.000
_cell.angle_alpha   90.00
_cell.angle_beta   90.00
_cell.angle_gamma   90.00
#
_symmetry.space_group_name_H-M   'P 1'
#
loop_
_entity.id
_entity.type
_entity.pdbx_description
1 polymer ?
#
loop_
_entity_poly.entity_id
_entity_poly.type
_entity_poly.pdbx_seq_one_letter_code
_entity_poly.pdbx_strand_id
1 'polypeptide(L)'
;MKKVIYIVKSELHIYPPCIAQIRMLKKNGVDVEVWYGSCAEQLLAIFDAEGIPYVDLHEQRGKLPGKLDRLNNWHQFASAVKKKMKTITNVSQMLFWFGTAETAMPMVGKLKGYNYALTSLELLDDNKTKNRLFSMLTGDAEFIVCCETTRAFIMRNWYGLKKLPYVMPNKPYDFHDERRKTPSIEATKKAIELVQDKKFIIYQGILKSRDYMLEMARAIRDSSTGYYFVLMGLDPENIFADIKKEYDKSIFIKNIPAPYHLEVTSYAAIGFVFYDDRNSLNRAFCAPNKIYEYSGLRIPAIGNEVPGLVNTIGAAKAGVCVSMKKDALMRAIRDIEEHYDLYAKNAYDFYLGTDNEALMKQIIKENGIL
;
A
#
# COMPACT_ATOMS: atom_id res chain seq x y z
N MET A 1 24.24 -13.48 13.15
CA MET A 1 23.28 -12.34 13.15
C MET A 1 23.70 -11.33 12.08
N LYS A 2 22.79 -10.97 11.19
CA LYS A 2 23.04 -9.89 10.21
C LYS A 2 22.34 -8.62 10.70
N LYS A 3 23.03 -7.46 10.65
CA LYS A 3 22.37 -6.17 10.78
C LYS A 3 21.64 -5.86 9.48
N VAL A 4 20.39 -5.43 9.55
CA VAL A 4 19.60 -5.04 8.38
C VAL A 4 19.66 -3.52 8.20
N ILE A 5 20.13 -3.08 7.04
CA ILE A 5 20.05 -1.68 6.60
C ILE A 5 18.86 -1.58 5.65
N TYR A 6 17.73 -1.06 6.12
CA TYR A 6 16.52 -0.90 5.32
C TYR A 6 16.51 0.44 4.61
N ILE A 7 16.43 0.43 3.27
CA ILE A 7 16.67 1.62 2.45
C ILE A 7 15.43 1.99 1.65
N VAL A 8 15.00 3.27 1.73
CA VAL A 8 13.91 3.82 0.91
C VAL A 8 14.33 5.17 0.33
N LYS A 9 14.35 5.26 -1.00
CA LYS A 9 14.82 6.45 -1.74
C LYS A 9 13.93 7.67 -1.54
N SER A 10 12.62 7.48 -1.55
CA SER A 10 11.63 8.57 -1.55
C SER A 10 11.10 8.87 -0.15
N GLU A 11 9.96 9.52 -0.08
CA GLU A 11 9.24 9.86 1.15
C GLU A 11 8.78 8.59 1.86
N LEU A 12 9.52 8.11 2.86
CA LEU A 12 9.26 6.84 3.54
C LEU A 12 7.84 6.76 4.10
N HIS A 13 7.31 7.86 4.61
CA HIS A 13 5.99 7.92 5.23
C HIS A 13 4.81 7.62 4.28
N ILE A 14 5.04 7.64 2.96
CA ILE A 14 4.00 7.26 1.97
C ILE A 14 4.01 5.77 1.62
N TYR A 15 4.91 4.98 2.23
CA TYR A 15 5.03 3.53 2.01
C TYR A 15 4.68 2.72 3.27
N PRO A 16 3.40 2.61 3.67
CA PRO A 16 3.00 1.81 4.83
C PRO A 16 3.55 0.38 4.84
N PRO A 17 3.67 -0.35 3.70
CA PRO A 17 4.28 -1.68 3.69
C PRO A 17 5.75 -1.69 4.11
N CYS A 18 6.53 -0.67 3.71
CA CYS A 18 7.93 -0.56 4.13
C CYS A 18 8.03 -0.30 5.64
N ILE A 19 7.19 0.60 6.16
CA ILE A 19 7.11 0.90 7.59
C ILE A 19 6.76 -0.36 8.38
N ALA A 20 5.77 -1.13 7.90
CA ALA A 20 5.39 -2.40 8.50
C ALA A 20 6.57 -3.39 8.56
N GLN A 21 7.31 -3.54 7.46
CA GLN A 21 8.49 -4.42 7.39
C GLN A 21 9.58 -4.00 8.37
N ILE A 22 9.91 -2.70 8.45
CA ILE A 22 10.90 -2.15 9.37
C ILE A 22 10.52 -2.45 10.83
N ARG A 23 9.27 -2.14 11.20
CA ARG A 23 8.79 -2.31 12.58
C ARG A 23 8.68 -3.79 12.96
N MET A 24 8.26 -4.67 12.04
CA MET A 24 8.27 -6.12 12.27
C MET A 24 9.69 -6.68 12.44
N LEU A 25 10.68 -6.22 11.66
CA LEU A 25 12.08 -6.59 11.88
C LEU A 25 12.53 -6.23 13.30
N LYS A 26 12.29 -4.99 13.72
CA LYS A 26 12.64 -4.51 15.07
C LYS A 26 11.96 -5.32 16.15
N LYS A 27 10.65 -5.54 16.06
CA LYS A 27 9.85 -6.32 17.00
C LYS A 27 10.37 -7.76 17.17
N ASN A 28 10.89 -8.35 16.09
CA ASN A 28 11.47 -9.69 16.12
C ASN A 28 12.96 -9.71 16.53
N GLY A 29 13.49 -8.62 17.08
CA GLY A 29 14.84 -8.58 17.66
C GLY A 29 15.96 -8.37 16.65
N VAL A 30 15.65 -8.05 15.39
CA VAL A 30 16.66 -7.75 14.38
C VAL A 30 17.29 -6.39 14.64
N ASP A 31 18.61 -6.30 14.57
CA ASP A 31 19.31 -5.00 14.52
C ASP A 31 19.03 -4.35 13.18
N VAL A 32 18.09 -3.41 13.15
CA VAL A 32 17.65 -2.69 11.95
C VAL A 32 18.02 -1.22 12.02
N GLU A 33 18.57 -0.68 10.95
CA GLU A 33 18.83 0.75 10.74
C GLU A 33 18.15 1.19 9.43
N VAL A 34 17.52 2.35 9.43
CA VAL A 34 16.75 2.86 8.28
C VAL A 34 17.51 3.98 7.59
N TRP A 35 17.70 3.86 6.27
CA TRP A 35 18.22 4.94 5.44
C TRP A 35 17.13 5.44 4.51
N TYR A 36 16.81 6.73 4.57
CA TYR A 36 15.72 7.30 3.79
C TYR A 36 16.13 8.57 3.03
N GLY A 37 15.40 8.86 1.95
CA GLY A 37 15.59 10.10 1.18
C GLY A 37 14.84 11.29 1.79
N SER A 38 13.63 11.06 2.28
CA SER A 38 12.85 12.01 3.09
C SER A 38 11.85 11.26 3.99
N CYS A 39 11.44 11.89 5.09
CA CYS A 39 10.50 11.29 6.04
C CYS A 39 9.71 12.39 6.77
N ALA A 40 8.48 12.08 7.18
CA ALA A 40 7.70 12.95 8.05
C ALA A 40 8.19 12.82 9.49
N GLU A 41 8.23 13.93 10.23
CA GLU A 41 8.68 13.98 11.64
C GLU A 41 7.90 13.04 12.54
N GLN A 42 6.59 12.87 12.29
CA GLN A 42 5.74 11.97 13.06
C GLN A 42 6.22 10.50 12.97
N LEU A 43 6.69 10.06 11.80
CA LEU A 43 7.23 8.71 11.65
C LEU A 43 8.60 8.57 12.32
N LEU A 44 9.43 9.62 12.27
CA LEU A 44 10.72 9.63 13.00
C LEU A 44 10.51 9.55 14.50
N ALA A 45 9.51 10.24 15.05
CA ALA A 45 9.13 10.13 16.47
C ALA A 45 8.72 8.70 16.87
N ILE A 46 8.04 7.96 15.97
CA ILE A 46 7.74 6.54 16.18
C ILE A 46 9.03 5.70 16.20
N PHE A 47 9.96 5.94 15.28
CA PHE A 47 11.23 5.23 15.26
C PHE A 47 12.08 5.52 16.50
N ASP A 48 12.09 6.77 16.98
CA ASP A 48 12.77 7.13 18.23
C ASP A 48 12.17 6.38 19.43
N ALA A 49 10.84 6.33 19.54
CA ALA A 49 10.14 5.61 20.60
C ALA A 49 10.40 4.09 20.57
N GLU A 50 10.58 3.51 19.38
CA GLU A 50 10.87 2.08 19.19
C GLU A 50 12.38 1.77 19.19
N GLY A 51 13.24 2.79 19.32
CA GLY A 51 14.69 2.64 19.28
C GLY A 51 15.18 2.09 17.94
N ILE A 52 14.62 2.56 16.84
CA ILE A 52 15.03 2.24 15.46
C ILE A 52 15.95 3.36 14.98
N PRO A 53 17.26 3.14 14.83
CA PRO A 53 18.18 4.15 14.30
C PRO A 53 17.89 4.44 12.82
N TYR A 54 18.07 5.69 12.44
CA TYR A 54 17.83 6.12 11.07
C TYR A 54 18.86 7.14 10.59
N VAL A 55 18.96 7.24 9.27
CA VAL A 55 19.89 8.16 8.57
C VAL A 55 19.17 8.82 7.41
N ASP A 56 19.15 10.11 7.43
CA ASP A 56 18.74 10.93 6.28
C ASP A 56 19.84 10.94 5.22
N LEU A 57 19.50 10.51 4.02
CA LEU A 57 20.38 10.52 2.84
C LEU A 57 20.36 11.86 2.09
N HIS A 58 19.58 12.82 2.57
CA HIS A 58 19.39 14.15 1.97
C HIS A 58 19.11 14.09 0.46
N GLU A 59 17.98 13.51 0.08
CA GLU A 59 17.53 13.56 -1.31
C GLU A 59 17.19 15.01 -1.67
N GLN A 60 18.17 15.71 -2.25
CA GLN A 60 17.92 17.03 -2.80
C GLN A 60 17.02 16.86 -4.05
N ARG A 61 15.81 17.37 -3.98
CA ARG A 61 14.97 17.49 -5.18
C ARG A 61 15.71 18.45 -6.13
N GLY A 62 16.11 17.92 -7.28
CA GLY A 62 16.86 18.69 -8.26
C GLY A 62 16.05 19.85 -8.82
N LYS A 63 16.77 20.79 -9.41
CA LYS A 63 16.19 21.95 -10.10
C LYS A 63 16.22 21.79 -11.63
N LEU A 64 16.47 20.56 -12.11
CA LEU A 64 16.59 20.28 -13.54
C LEU A 64 15.24 19.88 -14.15
N PRO A 65 14.97 20.17 -15.42
CA PRO A 65 13.68 19.83 -16.02
C PRO A 65 13.53 18.33 -16.34
N GLY A 66 12.43 17.73 -15.91
CA GLY A 66 11.88 16.47 -16.36
C GLY A 66 12.77 15.23 -16.19
N LYS A 67 13.14 14.57 -17.31
CA LYS A 67 13.91 13.30 -17.28
C LYS A 67 15.35 13.46 -16.74
N LEU A 68 15.97 14.61 -16.97
CA LEU A 68 17.34 14.90 -16.48
C LEU A 68 17.35 15.01 -14.96
N ASP A 69 16.34 15.62 -14.37
CA ASP A 69 16.19 15.71 -12.93
C ASP A 69 16.10 14.33 -12.27
N ARG A 70 15.29 13.45 -12.83
CA ARG A 70 15.16 12.07 -12.34
C ARG A 70 16.47 11.28 -12.40
N LEU A 71 17.24 11.41 -13.50
CA LEU A 71 18.53 10.73 -13.64
C LEU A 71 19.56 11.29 -12.64
N ASN A 72 19.57 12.62 -12.44
CA ASN A 72 20.42 13.26 -11.46
C ASN A 72 20.08 12.80 -10.03
N ASN A 73 18.81 12.76 -9.68
CA ASN A 73 18.34 12.29 -8.37
C ASN A 73 18.73 10.83 -8.14
N TRP A 74 18.60 9.97 -9.16
CA TRP A 74 19.07 8.59 -9.08
C TRP A 74 20.55 8.48 -8.84
N HIS A 75 21.34 9.30 -9.54
CA HIS A 75 22.80 9.32 -9.39
C HIS A 75 23.22 9.81 -7.99
N GLN A 76 22.63 10.89 -7.51
CA GLN A 76 22.89 11.45 -6.19
C GLN A 76 22.56 10.45 -5.08
N PHE A 77 21.37 9.87 -5.14
CA PHE A 77 20.94 8.84 -4.19
C PHE A 77 21.89 7.64 -4.19
N ALA A 78 22.17 7.06 -5.36
CA ALA A 78 23.08 5.93 -5.47
C ALA A 78 24.49 6.24 -4.95
N SER A 79 24.96 7.45 -5.17
CA SER A 79 26.27 7.92 -4.67
C SER A 79 26.27 8.05 -3.15
N ALA A 80 25.21 8.61 -2.56
CA ALA A 80 25.05 8.73 -1.11
C ALA A 80 25.02 7.35 -0.43
N VAL A 81 24.15 6.44 -0.94
CA VAL A 81 24.09 5.06 -0.45
C VAL A 81 25.45 4.38 -0.55
N LYS A 82 26.11 4.42 -1.72
CA LYS A 82 27.39 3.76 -1.93
C LYS A 82 28.50 4.34 -1.05
N LYS A 83 28.54 5.66 -0.86
CA LYS A 83 29.49 6.32 0.05
C LYS A 83 29.32 5.79 1.47
N LYS A 84 28.06 5.69 1.93
CA LYS A 84 27.76 5.19 3.26
C LYS A 84 28.05 3.68 3.39
N MET A 85 27.70 2.86 2.39
CA MET A 85 28.03 1.43 2.38
C MET A 85 29.56 1.18 2.51
N LYS A 86 30.38 2.03 1.91
CA LYS A 86 31.86 1.93 2.00
C LYS A 86 32.42 2.24 3.37
N THR A 87 31.70 2.93 4.24
CA THR A 87 32.16 3.20 5.62
C THR A 87 31.93 2.04 6.58
N ILE A 88 31.20 1.00 6.12
CA ILE A 88 30.89 -0.18 6.92
C ILE A 88 32.05 -1.17 6.84
N THR A 89 32.61 -1.55 7.98
CA THR A 89 33.77 -2.45 8.07
C THR A 89 33.37 -3.92 7.92
N ASN A 90 32.22 -4.34 8.46
CA ASN A 90 31.77 -5.72 8.49
C ASN A 90 30.64 -6.01 7.47
N VAL A 91 30.90 -5.73 6.20
CA VAL A 91 29.89 -5.82 5.12
C VAL A 91 29.27 -7.21 4.99
N SER A 92 30.01 -8.29 5.26
CA SER A 92 29.51 -9.66 5.21
C SER A 92 28.42 -9.96 6.26
N GLN A 93 28.36 -9.19 7.34
CA GLN A 93 27.34 -9.26 8.39
C GLN A 93 26.17 -8.29 8.15
N MET A 94 26.15 -7.59 7.03
CA MET A 94 25.09 -6.67 6.67
C MET A 94 24.15 -7.27 5.63
N LEU A 95 22.87 -6.96 5.74
CA LEU A 95 21.87 -7.16 4.70
C LEU A 95 21.28 -5.80 4.31
N PHE A 96 21.47 -5.39 3.06
CA PHE A 96 20.92 -4.15 2.52
C PHE A 96 19.55 -4.45 1.91
N TRP A 97 18.47 -4.05 2.58
CA TRP A 97 17.13 -4.32 2.11
C TRP A 97 16.52 -3.08 1.44
N PHE A 98 16.36 -3.14 0.13
CA PHE A 98 15.75 -2.05 -0.65
C PHE A 98 14.23 -2.20 -0.64
N GLY A 99 13.55 -1.25 0.03
CA GLY A 99 12.12 -1.31 0.34
C GLY A 99 11.18 -1.11 -0.85
N THR A 100 11.68 -0.63 -2.00
CA THR A 100 10.89 -0.52 -3.24
C THR A 100 11.77 -0.78 -4.46
N ALA A 101 11.16 -1.16 -5.58
CA ALA A 101 11.88 -1.27 -6.85
C ALA A 101 12.52 0.06 -7.29
N GLU A 102 11.84 1.18 -7.06
CA GLU A 102 12.35 2.54 -7.33
C GLU A 102 13.61 2.87 -6.50
N THR A 103 13.70 2.32 -5.30
CA THR A 103 14.89 2.46 -4.43
C THR A 103 16.05 1.62 -4.94
N ALA A 104 15.77 0.41 -5.44
CA ALA A 104 16.79 -0.52 -5.88
C ALA A 104 17.42 -0.15 -7.24
N MET A 105 16.61 0.28 -8.20
CA MET A 105 17.05 0.52 -9.58
C MET A 105 18.28 1.45 -9.74
N PRO A 106 18.46 2.55 -8.97
CA PRO A 106 19.67 3.36 -9.04
C PRO A 106 20.96 2.61 -8.67
N MET A 107 20.83 1.46 -8.01
CA MET A 107 21.95 0.65 -7.53
C MET A 107 22.43 -0.40 -8.55
N VAL A 108 21.84 -0.48 -9.73
CA VAL A 108 22.28 -1.39 -10.80
C VAL A 108 23.78 -1.23 -11.05
N GLY A 109 24.51 -2.36 -11.06
CA GLY A 109 25.97 -2.42 -11.22
C GLY A 109 26.77 -1.96 -9.99
N LYS A 110 26.15 -1.66 -8.86
CA LYS A 110 26.82 -1.13 -7.66
C LYS A 110 26.75 -2.07 -6.44
N LEU A 111 26.02 -3.18 -6.51
CA LEU A 111 25.75 -4.10 -5.38
C LEU A 111 26.64 -5.36 -5.39
N LYS A 112 27.57 -5.49 -6.34
CA LYS A 112 28.49 -6.64 -6.37
C LYS A 112 29.30 -6.71 -5.07
N GLY A 113 29.26 -7.87 -4.41
CA GLY A 113 29.94 -8.13 -3.14
C GLY A 113 29.17 -7.68 -1.89
N TYR A 114 27.93 -7.27 -2.03
CA TYR A 114 27.03 -6.95 -0.91
C TYR A 114 25.87 -7.93 -0.84
N ASN A 115 25.49 -8.34 0.38
CA ASN A 115 24.27 -9.10 0.60
C ASN A 115 23.09 -8.14 0.54
N TYR A 116 22.11 -8.41 -0.30
CA TYR A 116 20.95 -7.51 -0.40
C TYR A 116 19.64 -8.25 -0.68
N ALA A 117 18.56 -7.64 -0.25
CA ALA A 117 17.20 -8.08 -0.50
C ALA A 117 16.39 -6.96 -1.19
N LEU A 118 15.33 -7.36 -1.88
CA LEU A 118 14.49 -6.46 -2.65
C LEU A 118 13.03 -6.58 -2.23
N THR A 119 12.32 -5.47 -2.16
CA THR A 119 10.86 -5.44 -2.13
C THR A 119 10.34 -4.79 -3.41
N SER A 120 9.36 -5.42 -4.05
CA SER A 120 8.61 -4.83 -5.16
C SER A 120 7.14 -4.76 -4.81
N LEU A 121 6.66 -3.55 -4.55
CA LEU A 121 5.26 -3.28 -4.22
C LEU A 121 4.36 -3.27 -5.47
N GLU A 122 4.96 -3.21 -6.65
CA GLU A 122 4.28 -3.12 -7.94
C GLU A 122 4.92 -4.05 -8.97
N LEU A 123 4.12 -4.53 -9.92
CA LEU A 123 4.65 -5.07 -11.17
C LEU A 123 5.05 -3.90 -12.08
N LEU A 124 6.15 -4.06 -12.80
CA LEU A 124 6.70 -3.02 -13.68
C LEU A 124 6.31 -3.28 -15.14
N ASP A 125 5.09 -3.76 -15.38
CA ASP A 125 4.57 -4.15 -16.69
C ASP A 125 4.34 -2.96 -17.63
N ASP A 126 4.06 -1.79 -17.10
CA ASP A 126 3.84 -0.54 -17.82
C ASP A 126 5.14 0.15 -18.27
N ASN A 127 6.31 -0.29 -17.77
CA ASN A 127 7.59 0.35 -18.05
C ASN A 127 8.73 -0.65 -18.30
N LYS A 128 8.91 -1.02 -19.57
CA LYS A 128 9.94 -1.98 -20.00
C LYS A 128 11.35 -1.62 -19.52
N THR A 129 11.71 -0.33 -19.46
CA THR A 129 13.03 0.11 -18.98
C THR A 129 13.19 -0.14 -17.50
N LYS A 130 12.21 0.24 -16.68
CA LYS A 130 12.23 -0.02 -15.24
C LYS A 130 12.24 -1.52 -14.96
N ASN A 131 11.43 -2.29 -15.67
CA ASN A 131 11.37 -3.75 -15.55
C ASN A 131 12.75 -4.37 -15.83
N ARG A 132 13.41 -3.97 -16.92
CA ARG A 132 14.77 -4.44 -17.26
C ARG A 132 15.80 -4.04 -16.20
N LEU A 133 15.77 -2.81 -15.72
CA LEU A 133 16.71 -2.36 -14.67
C LEU A 133 16.51 -3.15 -13.36
N PHE A 134 15.28 -3.39 -12.97
CA PHE A 134 14.97 -4.18 -11.78
C PHE A 134 15.41 -5.64 -11.96
N SER A 135 15.18 -6.25 -13.13
CA SER A 135 15.60 -7.63 -13.41
C SER A 135 17.12 -7.85 -13.30
N MET A 136 17.92 -6.82 -13.57
CA MET A 136 19.39 -6.91 -13.41
C MET A 136 19.84 -7.03 -11.96
N LEU A 137 18.95 -6.79 -10.98
CA LEU A 137 19.25 -6.90 -9.55
C LEU A 137 18.69 -8.20 -8.94
N THR A 138 17.74 -8.85 -9.61
CA THR A 138 16.99 -9.95 -9.00
C THR A 138 17.77 -11.25 -8.88
N GLY A 139 18.76 -11.47 -9.77
CA GLY A 139 19.52 -12.72 -9.82
C GLY A 139 20.47 -12.95 -8.64
N ASP A 140 21.02 -11.87 -8.08
CA ASP A 140 21.99 -11.89 -6.98
C ASP A 140 21.35 -11.49 -5.62
N ALA A 141 20.05 -11.20 -5.59
CA ALA A 141 19.35 -10.89 -4.35
C ALA A 141 19.19 -12.15 -3.49
N GLU A 142 19.47 -12.04 -2.18
CA GLU A 142 19.25 -13.12 -1.20
C GLU A 142 17.79 -13.60 -1.23
N PHE A 143 16.87 -12.64 -1.29
CA PHE A 143 15.44 -12.88 -1.47
C PHE A 143 14.73 -11.65 -2.02
N ILE A 144 13.50 -11.88 -2.47
CA ILE A 144 12.60 -10.83 -2.95
C ILE A 144 11.28 -10.95 -2.20
N VAL A 145 10.70 -9.79 -1.85
CA VAL A 145 9.36 -9.67 -1.27
C VAL A 145 8.44 -8.97 -2.26
N CYS A 146 7.24 -9.47 -2.45
CA CYS A 146 6.16 -8.81 -3.17
C CYS A 146 4.87 -8.86 -2.35
N CYS A 147 3.80 -8.25 -2.84
CA CYS A 147 2.59 -8.03 -2.02
C CYS A 147 1.38 -8.89 -2.43
N GLU A 148 1.52 -9.75 -3.48
CA GLU A 148 0.41 -10.58 -3.96
C GLU A 148 0.95 -11.86 -4.62
N THR A 149 0.23 -12.98 -4.45
CA THR A 149 0.69 -14.33 -4.85
C THR A 149 0.92 -14.45 -6.34
N THR A 150 -0.01 -13.97 -7.17
CA THR A 150 0.14 -14.06 -8.63
C THR A 150 1.29 -13.22 -9.13
N ARG A 151 1.52 -12.05 -8.51
CA ARG A 151 2.70 -11.22 -8.77
C ARG A 151 4.00 -11.97 -8.48
N ALA A 152 4.06 -12.77 -7.42
CA ALA A 152 5.24 -13.59 -7.13
C ALA A 152 5.53 -14.60 -8.26
N PHE A 153 4.53 -15.27 -8.78
CA PHE A 153 4.68 -16.20 -9.91
C PHE A 153 5.07 -15.48 -11.21
N ILE A 154 4.46 -14.33 -11.50
CA ILE A 154 4.81 -13.48 -12.64
C ILE A 154 6.27 -13.04 -12.55
N MET A 155 6.69 -12.52 -11.40
CA MET A 155 8.08 -12.09 -11.17
C MET A 155 9.06 -13.25 -11.29
N ARG A 156 8.73 -14.43 -10.75
CA ARG A 156 9.56 -15.62 -10.91
C ARG A 156 9.77 -15.95 -12.37
N ASN A 157 8.72 -15.93 -13.18
CA ASN A 157 8.79 -16.21 -14.61
C ASN A 157 9.56 -15.12 -15.36
N TRP A 158 9.23 -13.85 -15.15
CA TRP A 158 9.86 -12.74 -15.87
C TRP A 158 11.36 -12.60 -15.62
N TYR A 159 11.78 -12.87 -14.38
CA TYR A 159 13.17 -12.67 -13.96
C TYR A 159 13.96 -13.99 -13.84
N GLY A 160 13.36 -15.13 -14.17
CA GLY A 160 14.03 -16.43 -14.09
C GLY A 160 14.45 -16.80 -12.66
N LEU A 161 13.67 -16.43 -11.65
CA LEU A 161 14.05 -16.63 -10.25
C LEU A 161 14.02 -18.11 -9.86
N LYS A 162 15.05 -18.58 -9.17
CA LYS A 162 15.11 -19.94 -8.62
C LYS A 162 14.10 -20.17 -7.49
N LYS A 163 13.89 -19.14 -6.64
CA LYS A 163 12.94 -19.17 -5.54
C LYS A 163 11.76 -18.24 -5.83
N LEU A 164 10.58 -18.62 -5.33
CA LEU A 164 9.42 -17.74 -5.38
C LEU A 164 9.66 -16.57 -4.43
N PRO A 165 9.34 -15.33 -4.81
CA PRO A 165 9.33 -14.20 -3.87
C PRO A 165 8.42 -14.46 -2.67
N TYR A 166 8.82 -14.01 -1.49
CA TYR A 166 7.91 -14.00 -0.34
C TYR A 166 6.73 -13.06 -0.61
N VAL A 167 5.54 -13.52 -0.23
CA VAL A 167 4.31 -12.75 -0.45
C VAL A 167 3.90 -12.10 0.87
N MET A 168 4.20 -10.81 1.02
CA MET A 168 3.81 -10.02 2.20
C MET A 168 2.72 -9.03 1.80
N PRO A 169 1.44 -9.34 2.10
CA PRO A 169 0.33 -8.45 1.83
C PRO A 169 0.49 -7.07 2.45
N ASN A 170 -0.08 -6.05 1.80
CA ASN A 170 -0.01 -4.65 2.23
C ASN A 170 -0.92 -4.35 3.43
N LYS A 171 -0.89 -5.24 4.44
CA LYS A 171 -1.63 -5.09 5.69
C LYS A 171 -0.94 -4.05 6.58
N PRO A 172 -1.67 -3.07 7.13
CA PRO A 172 -1.12 -2.07 8.05
C PRO A 172 -0.52 -2.72 9.30
N TYR A 173 0.58 -2.16 9.79
CA TYR A 173 1.17 -2.52 11.08
C TYR A 173 0.53 -1.68 12.18
N ASP A 174 0.37 -2.24 13.40
CA ASP A 174 -0.30 -1.61 14.55
C ASP A 174 -1.69 -1.03 14.23
N PHE A 175 -2.45 -1.80 13.49
CA PHE A 175 -3.80 -1.41 13.15
C PHE A 175 -4.73 -1.70 14.34
N HIS A 176 -5.42 -0.66 14.80
CA HIS A 176 -6.45 -0.77 15.82
C HIS A 176 -7.82 -0.94 15.15
N ASP A 177 -8.53 -2.03 15.48
CA ASP A 177 -9.81 -2.43 14.87
C ASP A 177 -11.03 -1.70 15.43
N GLU A 178 -10.82 -0.63 16.18
CA GLU A 178 -11.87 0.17 16.77
C GLU A 178 -12.70 0.89 15.73
N ARG A 179 -14.02 0.73 15.82
CA ARG A 179 -15.01 1.47 15.04
C ARG A 179 -15.27 2.83 15.68
N ARG A 180 -15.59 3.83 14.85
CA ARG A 180 -15.89 5.20 15.28
C ARG A 180 -14.78 5.81 16.14
N LYS A 181 -13.56 5.75 15.64
CA LYS A 181 -12.38 6.27 16.32
C LYS A 181 -12.52 7.74 16.68
N THR A 182 -12.01 8.09 17.85
CA THR A 182 -11.88 9.48 18.26
C THR A 182 -10.86 10.20 17.35
N PRO A 183 -11.19 11.41 16.87
CA PRO A 183 -10.26 12.16 16.04
C PRO A 183 -9.04 12.63 16.84
N SER A 184 -7.85 12.43 16.30
CA SER A 184 -6.58 12.82 16.93
C SER A 184 -6.01 14.14 16.36
N ILE A 185 -6.46 14.56 15.19
CA ILE A 185 -6.03 15.80 14.55
C ILE A 185 -7.24 16.64 14.08
N GLU A 186 -7.06 17.93 13.95
CA GLU A 186 -8.13 18.85 13.56
C GLU A 186 -8.77 18.52 12.19
N ALA A 187 -7.96 18.00 11.26
CA ALA A 187 -8.46 17.62 9.94
C ALA A 187 -9.45 16.43 10.01
N THR A 188 -9.18 15.44 10.86
CA THR A 188 -10.09 14.30 11.06
C THR A 188 -11.31 14.68 11.85
N LYS A 189 -11.18 15.59 12.84
CA LYS A 189 -12.32 16.12 13.59
C LYS A 189 -13.33 16.75 12.65
N LYS A 190 -12.91 17.70 11.81
CA LYS A 190 -13.77 18.35 10.81
C LYS A 190 -14.39 17.36 9.83
N ALA A 191 -13.63 16.37 9.40
CA ALA A 191 -14.12 15.35 8.47
C ALA A 191 -15.17 14.44 9.13
N ILE A 192 -14.96 14.03 10.39
CA ILE A 192 -15.89 13.20 11.14
C ILE A 192 -17.20 13.96 11.42
N GLU A 193 -17.16 15.25 11.76
CA GLU A 193 -18.35 16.08 11.92
C GLU A 193 -19.27 16.08 10.68
N LEU A 194 -18.70 15.91 9.48
CA LEU A 194 -19.47 15.82 8.23
C LEU A 194 -20.21 14.47 8.06
N VAL A 195 -19.72 13.38 8.69
CA VAL A 195 -20.12 12.00 8.36
C VAL A 195 -20.61 11.18 9.54
N GLN A 196 -20.37 11.56 10.80
CA GLN A 196 -20.60 10.74 12.00
C GLN A 196 -22.06 10.25 12.17
N ASP A 197 -23.04 11.05 11.70
CA ASP A 197 -24.47 10.74 11.77
C ASP A 197 -25.03 10.17 10.47
N LYS A 198 -24.15 9.79 9.54
CA LYS A 198 -24.52 9.29 8.22
C LYS A 198 -24.11 7.85 8.03
N LYS A 199 -24.94 7.10 7.36
CA LYS A 199 -24.58 5.79 6.82
C LYS A 199 -23.97 6.01 5.44
N PHE A 200 -22.73 5.58 5.20
CA PHE A 200 -22.05 5.93 3.96
C PHE A 200 -21.16 4.83 3.40
N ILE A 201 -21.00 4.89 2.09
CA ILE A 201 -20.01 4.12 1.32
C ILE A 201 -18.81 5.03 1.10
N ILE A 202 -17.59 4.54 1.40
CA ILE A 202 -16.37 5.33 1.28
C ILE A 202 -15.47 4.86 0.13
N TYR A 203 -15.01 5.79 -0.67
CA TYR A 203 -13.83 5.63 -1.51
C TYR A 203 -12.70 6.50 -0.94
N GLN A 204 -11.50 5.93 -0.79
CA GLN A 204 -10.32 6.67 -0.31
C GLN A 204 -9.17 6.56 -1.30
N GLY A 205 -8.52 7.69 -1.59
CA GLY A 205 -7.37 7.81 -2.49
C GLY A 205 -7.54 8.88 -3.56
N ILE A 206 -6.75 8.80 -4.62
CA ILE A 206 -6.88 9.73 -5.75
C ILE A 206 -8.11 9.35 -6.55
N LEU A 207 -9.02 10.31 -6.78
CA LEU A 207 -10.19 10.10 -7.62
C LEU A 207 -9.73 9.86 -9.07
N LYS A 208 -10.16 8.73 -9.62
CA LYS A 208 -9.80 8.25 -10.97
C LYS A 208 -10.99 7.55 -11.59
N SER A 209 -10.90 7.27 -12.90
CA SER A 209 -11.92 6.50 -13.61
C SER A 209 -13.32 7.06 -13.38
N ARG A 210 -13.53 8.28 -13.87
CA ARG A 210 -14.77 9.05 -13.74
C ARG A 210 -16.03 8.19 -13.94
N ASP A 211 -16.04 7.34 -14.98
CA ASP A 211 -17.19 6.49 -15.30
C ASP A 211 -17.55 5.54 -14.15
N TYR A 212 -16.57 4.86 -13.54
CA TYR A 212 -16.82 3.97 -12.41
C TYR A 212 -17.35 4.68 -11.18
N MET A 213 -16.86 5.90 -10.94
CA MET A 213 -17.35 6.75 -9.84
C MET A 213 -18.79 7.20 -10.08
N LEU A 214 -19.14 7.57 -11.30
CA LEU A 214 -20.51 7.95 -11.67
C LEU A 214 -21.47 6.75 -11.61
N GLU A 215 -21.05 5.58 -12.10
CA GLU A 215 -21.85 4.36 -11.99
C GLU A 215 -22.14 4.00 -10.52
N MET A 216 -21.14 4.18 -9.63
CA MET A 216 -21.35 3.97 -8.19
C MET A 216 -22.31 5.00 -7.57
N ALA A 217 -22.16 6.28 -7.92
CA ALA A 217 -23.08 7.33 -7.45
C ALA A 217 -24.54 7.03 -7.87
N ARG A 218 -24.76 6.63 -9.12
CA ARG A 218 -26.07 6.19 -9.65
C ARG A 218 -26.59 4.96 -8.92
N ALA A 219 -25.74 3.98 -8.68
CA ALA A 219 -26.11 2.76 -7.96
C ALA A 219 -26.55 3.05 -6.53
N ILE A 220 -25.85 3.91 -5.81
CA ILE A 220 -26.23 4.32 -4.45
C ILE A 220 -27.56 5.06 -4.46
N ARG A 221 -27.75 6.02 -5.36
CA ARG A 221 -29.00 6.78 -5.52
C ARG A 221 -30.19 5.84 -5.76
N ASP A 222 -30.04 4.95 -6.73
CA ASP A 222 -31.13 4.08 -7.20
C ASP A 222 -31.33 2.82 -6.30
N SER A 223 -30.39 2.53 -5.38
CA SER A 223 -30.50 1.44 -4.42
C SER A 223 -31.59 1.64 -3.38
N SER A 224 -32.00 2.88 -3.14
CA SER A 224 -32.96 3.30 -2.10
C SER A 224 -32.53 2.96 -0.66
N THR A 225 -31.24 2.68 -0.43
CA THR A 225 -30.69 2.33 0.88
C THR A 225 -30.37 3.54 1.75
N GLY A 226 -30.40 4.73 1.17
CA GLY A 226 -30.13 5.98 1.88
C GLY A 226 -28.67 6.29 2.21
N TYR A 227 -27.72 5.47 1.72
CA TYR A 227 -26.30 5.74 1.92
C TYR A 227 -25.85 7.08 1.35
N TYR A 228 -24.91 7.73 2.01
CA TYR A 228 -24.11 8.81 1.44
C TYR A 228 -22.94 8.21 0.65
N PHE A 229 -22.44 8.93 -0.35
CA PHE A 229 -21.20 8.57 -1.04
C PHE A 229 -20.09 9.52 -0.58
N VAL A 230 -19.14 9.00 0.20
CA VAL A 230 -18.00 9.76 0.72
C VAL A 230 -16.75 9.46 -0.08
N LEU A 231 -16.15 10.51 -0.63
CA LEU A 231 -14.92 10.45 -1.39
C LEU A 231 -13.82 11.18 -0.63
N MET A 232 -12.84 10.47 -0.13
CA MET A 232 -11.75 11.04 0.65
C MET A 232 -10.42 10.92 -0.10
N GLY A 233 -9.80 12.06 -0.43
CA GLY A 233 -8.50 12.04 -1.09
C GLY A 233 -8.19 13.25 -1.96
N LEU A 234 -7.51 13.01 -3.08
CA LEU A 234 -7.16 14.02 -4.07
C LEU A 234 -8.08 13.91 -5.29
N ASP A 235 -8.48 15.04 -5.82
CA ASP A 235 -9.33 15.14 -7.03
C ASP A 235 -8.69 16.05 -8.09
N PRO A 236 -7.60 15.61 -8.75
CA PRO A 236 -6.91 16.45 -9.72
C PRO A 236 -7.70 16.70 -11.00
N GLU A 237 -8.71 15.88 -11.30
CA GLU A 237 -9.54 15.95 -12.51
C GLU A 237 -10.93 16.56 -12.24
N ASN A 238 -11.18 17.06 -11.02
CA ASN A 238 -12.46 17.60 -10.59
C ASN A 238 -13.66 16.63 -10.84
N ILE A 239 -13.44 15.35 -10.59
CA ILE A 239 -14.46 14.29 -10.77
C ILE A 239 -15.61 14.47 -9.78
N PHE A 240 -15.32 14.96 -8.58
CA PHE A 240 -16.33 15.13 -7.54
C PHE A 240 -17.47 16.07 -7.97
N ALA A 241 -17.18 17.10 -8.76
CA ALA A 241 -18.21 18.01 -9.25
C ALA A 241 -19.29 17.29 -10.08
N ASP A 242 -18.91 16.31 -10.89
CA ASP A 242 -19.86 15.52 -11.68
C ASP A 242 -20.58 14.48 -10.82
N ILE A 243 -19.89 13.86 -9.85
CA ILE A 243 -20.52 12.96 -8.88
C ILE A 243 -21.59 13.70 -8.06
N LYS A 244 -21.29 14.92 -7.63
CA LYS A 244 -22.23 15.74 -6.84
C LYS A 244 -23.49 16.14 -7.62
N LYS A 245 -23.34 16.37 -8.94
CA LYS A 245 -24.51 16.60 -9.84
C LYS A 245 -25.36 15.35 -10.00
N GLU A 246 -24.71 14.17 -10.09
CA GLU A 246 -25.40 12.90 -10.26
C GLU A 246 -26.10 12.43 -8.96
N TYR A 247 -25.49 12.68 -7.81
CA TYR A 247 -25.99 12.30 -6.50
C TYR A 247 -25.69 13.35 -5.44
N ASP A 248 -26.70 14.04 -4.99
CA ASP A 248 -26.62 15.18 -4.04
C ASP A 248 -26.15 14.79 -2.64
N LYS A 249 -26.35 13.52 -2.21
CA LYS A 249 -25.81 13.00 -0.94
C LYS A 249 -24.35 12.55 -1.05
N SER A 250 -23.57 13.15 -1.96
CA SER A 250 -22.13 12.93 -2.06
C SER A 250 -21.37 13.97 -1.25
N ILE A 251 -20.32 13.53 -0.54
CA ILE A 251 -19.46 14.34 0.33
C ILE A 251 -18.02 14.16 -0.09
N PHE A 252 -17.30 15.26 -0.29
CA PHE A 252 -15.87 15.25 -0.53
C PHE A 252 -15.10 15.63 0.74
N ILE A 253 -14.13 14.80 1.10
CA ILE A 253 -13.17 15.03 2.18
C ILE A 253 -11.79 15.14 1.55
N LYS A 254 -11.13 16.28 1.76
CA LYS A 254 -9.77 16.48 1.27
C LYS A 254 -8.83 15.45 1.87
N ASN A 255 -7.74 15.15 1.15
CA ASN A 255 -6.75 14.16 1.56
C ASN A 255 -6.31 14.32 3.02
N ILE A 256 -6.48 13.26 3.79
CA ILE A 256 -5.98 13.14 5.16
C ILE A 256 -4.81 12.14 5.13
N PRO A 257 -3.64 12.49 5.68
CA PRO A 257 -2.48 11.61 5.63
C PRO A 257 -2.69 10.34 6.48
N ALA A 258 -2.01 9.26 6.08
CA ALA A 258 -1.95 8.04 6.89
C ALA A 258 -1.17 8.32 8.20
N PRO A 259 -1.55 7.69 9.32
CA PRO A 259 -2.66 6.75 9.50
C PRO A 259 -4.01 7.42 9.83
N TYR A 260 -4.04 8.74 9.97
CA TYR A 260 -5.20 9.52 10.45
C TYR A 260 -6.47 9.35 9.59
N HIS A 261 -6.33 9.10 8.29
CA HIS A 261 -7.48 8.82 7.41
C HIS A 261 -8.35 7.65 7.90
N LEU A 262 -7.77 6.71 8.65
CA LEU A 262 -8.48 5.57 9.23
C LEU A 262 -9.48 5.97 10.32
N GLU A 263 -9.29 7.12 10.95
CA GLU A 263 -10.26 7.66 11.90
C GLU A 263 -11.59 7.95 11.21
N VAL A 264 -11.56 8.59 10.03
CA VAL A 264 -12.75 8.82 9.20
C VAL A 264 -13.30 7.53 8.64
N THR A 265 -12.42 6.68 8.09
CA THR A 265 -12.79 5.38 7.52
C THR A 265 -13.54 4.50 8.54
N SER A 266 -13.19 4.59 9.82
CA SER A 266 -13.82 3.80 10.90
C SER A 266 -15.33 4.05 11.07
N TYR A 267 -15.88 5.11 10.49
CA TYR A 267 -17.31 5.41 10.47
C TYR A 267 -18.05 4.84 9.26
N ALA A 268 -17.34 4.42 8.21
CA ALA A 268 -17.95 3.94 6.98
C ALA A 268 -18.69 2.61 7.19
N ALA A 269 -19.76 2.41 6.45
CA ALA A 269 -20.48 1.15 6.42
C ALA A 269 -19.91 0.20 5.37
N ILE A 270 -19.57 0.68 4.18
CA ILE A 270 -19.05 -0.13 3.07
C ILE A 270 -17.84 0.59 2.48
N GLY A 271 -16.77 -0.15 2.17
CA GLY A 271 -15.62 0.33 1.42
C GLY A 271 -15.84 0.14 -0.08
N PHE A 272 -15.40 1.11 -0.89
CA PHE A 272 -15.40 0.99 -2.34
C PHE A 272 -13.96 0.98 -2.87
N VAL A 273 -13.61 -0.04 -3.67
CA VAL A 273 -12.27 -0.23 -4.20
C VAL A 273 -12.34 -0.80 -5.61
N PHE A 274 -11.63 -0.21 -6.56
CA PHE A 274 -11.59 -0.69 -7.93
C PHE A 274 -10.26 -0.37 -8.60
N TYR A 275 -9.98 -1.12 -9.67
CA TYR A 275 -8.82 -0.91 -10.54
C TYR A 275 -9.24 -1.05 -12.00
N ASP A 276 -8.87 -0.10 -12.85
CA ASP A 276 -8.97 -0.24 -14.29
C ASP A 276 -7.75 -1.04 -14.77
N ASP A 277 -7.96 -2.33 -15.02
CA ASP A 277 -6.90 -3.30 -15.34
C ASP A 277 -6.55 -3.36 -16.82
N ARG A 278 -7.22 -2.57 -17.66
CA ARG A 278 -6.95 -2.55 -19.10
C ARG A 278 -5.46 -2.33 -19.37
N ASN A 279 -4.84 -3.32 -20.03
CA ASN A 279 -3.41 -3.32 -20.37
C ASN A 279 -2.44 -3.20 -19.19
N SER A 280 -2.82 -3.64 -17.99
CA SER A 280 -1.93 -3.61 -16.82
C SER A 280 -2.11 -4.81 -15.90
N LEU A 281 -1.11 -5.69 -15.86
CA LEU A 281 -1.04 -6.79 -14.91
C LEU A 281 -0.92 -6.28 -13.46
N ASN A 282 -0.22 -5.15 -13.27
CA ASN A 282 -0.12 -4.52 -11.96
C ASN A 282 -1.48 -4.12 -11.39
N ARG A 283 -2.41 -3.69 -12.24
CA ARG A 283 -3.78 -3.35 -11.84
C ARG A 283 -4.69 -4.57 -11.76
N ALA A 284 -4.54 -5.53 -12.66
CA ALA A 284 -5.29 -6.79 -12.63
C ALA A 284 -5.01 -7.59 -11.35
N PHE A 285 -3.75 -7.72 -10.98
CA PHE A 285 -3.30 -8.39 -9.74
C PHE A 285 -2.97 -7.36 -8.66
N CYS A 286 -3.88 -6.42 -8.42
CA CYS A 286 -3.70 -5.36 -7.43
C CYS A 286 -3.61 -5.92 -6.00
N ALA A 287 -2.85 -5.23 -5.15
CA ALA A 287 -2.71 -5.54 -3.73
C ALA A 287 -2.88 -4.25 -2.90
N PRO A 288 -4.09 -3.67 -2.87
CA PRO A 288 -4.30 -2.39 -2.22
C PRO A 288 -4.28 -2.49 -0.70
N ASN A 289 -3.72 -1.48 -0.02
CA ASN A 289 -3.81 -1.34 1.44
C ASN A 289 -5.28 -1.32 1.91
N LYS A 290 -6.14 -0.66 1.12
CA LYS A 290 -7.56 -0.42 1.44
C LYS A 290 -8.35 -1.67 1.83
N ILE A 291 -8.10 -2.82 1.15
CA ILE A 291 -8.84 -4.05 1.49
C ILE A 291 -8.52 -4.52 2.91
N TYR A 292 -7.28 -4.33 3.38
CA TYR A 292 -6.89 -4.66 4.74
C TYR A 292 -7.35 -3.60 5.74
N GLU A 293 -7.34 -2.32 5.35
CA GLU A 293 -7.84 -1.21 6.15
C GLU A 293 -9.35 -1.35 6.40
N TYR A 294 -10.13 -1.62 5.36
CA TYR A 294 -11.56 -1.88 5.49
C TYR A 294 -11.83 -3.14 6.32
N SER A 295 -11.18 -4.24 5.97
CA SER A 295 -11.40 -5.53 6.64
C SER A 295 -11.01 -5.49 8.11
N GLY A 296 -9.92 -4.83 8.48
CA GLY A 296 -9.52 -4.65 9.87
C GLY A 296 -10.53 -3.83 10.68
N LEU A 297 -11.25 -2.92 10.04
CA LEU A 297 -12.36 -2.16 10.64
C LEU A 297 -13.73 -2.89 10.51
N ARG A 298 -13.75 -4.15 10.11
CA ARG A 298 -14.99 -4.92 9.89
C ARG A 298 -15.92 -4.25 8.88
N ILE A 299 -15.35 -3.59 7.87
CA ILE A 299 -16.09 -2.91 6.81
C ILE A 299 -16.08 -3.82 5.57
N PRO A 300 -17.24 -4.33 5.13
CA PRO A 300 -17.35 -5.04 3.87
C PRO A 300 -16.95 -4.14 2.70
N ALA A 301 -16.41 -4.72 1.62
CA ALA A 301 -16.02 -3.94 0.47
C ALA A 301 -16.79 -4.31 -0.80
N ILE A 302 -17.02 -3.33 -1.67
CA ILE A 302 -17.44 -3.54 -3.05
C ILE A 302 -16.24 -3.28 -3.94
N GLY A 303 -15.88 -4.29 -4.75
CA GLY A 303 -14.79 -4.22 -5.71
C GLY A 303 -15.23 -4.54 -7.13
N ASN A 304 -14.35 -4.26 -8.11
CA ASN A 304 -14.56 -4.79 -9.45
C ASN A 304 -13.94 -6.19 -9.63
N GLU A 305 -14.28 -6.85 -10.74
CA GLU A 305 -13.94 -8.25 -11.03
C GLU A 305 -12.48 -8.45 -11.47
N VAL A 306 -11.55 -7.66 -10.93
CA VAL A 306 -10.12 -7.89 -11.18
C VAL A 306 -9.58 -9.01 -10.29
N PRO A 307 -8.70 -9.89 -10.81
CA PRO A 307 -8.19 -11.04 -10.05
C PRO A 307 -7.66 -10.69 -8.66
N GLY A 308 -6.96 -9.56 -8.50
CA GLY A 308 -6.43 -9.14 -7.21
C GLY A 308 -7.50 -8.89 -6.13
N LEU A 309 -8.71 -8.46 -6.50
CA LEU A 309 -9.83 -8.29 -5.58
C LEU A 309 -10.67 -9.57 -5.45
N VAL A 310 -10.92 -10.26 -6.56
CA VAL A 310 -11.68 -11.53 -6.56
C VAL A 310 -10.99 -12.58 -5.69
N ASN A 311 -9.66 -12.73 -5.83
CA ASN A 311 -8.86 -13.71 -5.09
C ASN A 311 -8.58 -13.32 -3.63
N THR A 312 -8.98 -12.13 -3.20
CA THR A 312 -8.81 -11.64 -1.82
C THR A 312 -10.17 -11.44 -1.15
N ILE A 313 -10.71 -10.23 -1.20
CA ILE A 313 -12.00 -9.92 -0.55
C ILE A 313 -13.17 -10.74 -1.10
N GLY A 314 -13.16 -11.06 -2.39
CA GLY A 314 -14.18 -11.93 -3.02
C GLY A 314 -14.10 -13.34 -2.48
N ALA A 315 -12.94 -13.99 -2.56
CA ALA A 315 -12.72 -15.36 -2.09
C ALA A 315 -12.99 -15.53 -0.59
N ALA A 316 -12.63 -14.53 0.20
CA ALA A 316 -12.89 -14.49 1.65
C ALA A 316 -14.34 -14.15 1.99
N LYS A 317 -15.20 -13.82 1.03
CA LYS A 317 -16.53 -13.24 1.25
C LYS A 317 -16.51 -12.04 2.22
N ALA A 318 -15.40 -11.30 2.19
CA ALA A 318 -15.20 -10.05 2.92
C ALA A 318 -15.80 -8.84 2.17
N GLY A 319 -16.37 -9.10 1.01
CA GLY A 319 -17.00 -8.14 0.14
C GLY A 319 -17.50 -8.80 -1.15
N VAL A 320 -17.98 -7.98 -2.05
CA VAL A 320 -18.57 -8.42 -3.33
C VAL A 320 -17.77 -7.81 -4.48
N CYS A 321 -17.31 -8.65 -5.42
CA CYS A 321 -16.66 -8.21 -6.64
C CYS A 321 -17.62 -8.34 -7.83
N VAL A 322 -17.92 -7.20 -8.48
CA VAL A 322 -18.91 -7.12 -9.56
C VAL A 322 -18.43 -6.20 -10.69
N SER A 323 -19.07 -6.31 -11.84
CA SER A 323 -18.83 -5.34 -12.92
C SER A 323 -19.19 -3.92 -12.47
N MET A 324 -18.42 -2.94 -12.93
CA MET A 324 -18.63 -1.51 -12.60
C MET A 324 -19.80 -0.93 -13.41
N LYS A 325 -20.94 -1.59 -13.36
CA LYS A 325 -22.21 -1.17 -13.95
C LYS A 325 -23.23 -0.90 -12.86
N LYS A 326 -24.01 0.14 -13.00
CA LYS A 326 -25.00 0.60 -12.03
C LYS A 326 -25.81 -0.55 -11.42
N ASP A 327 -26.41 -1.39 -12.25
CA ASP A 327 -27.31 -2.46 -11.77
C ASP A 327 -26.58 -3.56 -10.99
N ALA A 328 -25.33 -3.88 -11.35
CA ALA A 328 -24.51 -4.83 -10.61
C ALA A 328 -24.08 -4.25 -9.26
N LEU A 329 -23.63 -2.99 -9.24
CA LEU A 329 -23.27 -2.26 -8.03
C LEU A 329 -24.48 -2.10 -7.08
N MET A 330 -25.66 -1.80 -7.63
CA MET A 330 -26.90 -1.69 -6.85
C MET A 330 -27.28 -3.01 -6.17
N ARG A 331 -27.14 -4.14 -6.87
CA ARG A 331 -27.35 -5.47 -6.27
C ARG A 331 -26.32 -5.76 -5.18
N ALA A 332 -25.06 -5.44 -5.40
CA ALA A 332 -23.98 -5.62 -4.42
C ALA A 332 -24.23 -4.80 -3.14
N ILE A 333 -24.69 -3.55 -3.28
CA ILE A 333 -25.05 -2.70 -2.13
C ILE A 333 -26.17 -3.35 -1.31
N ARG A 334 -27.23 -3.84 -1.98
CA ARG A 334 -28.38 -4.48 -1.30
C ARG A 334 -28.00 -5.81 -0.64
N ASP A 335 -27.20 -6.63 -1.30
CA ASP A 335 -26.71 -7.90 -0.76
C ASP A 335 -25.86 -7.70 0.51
N ILE A 336 -24.94 -6.74 0.49
CA ILE A 336 -24.16 -6.40 1.68
C ILE A 336 -25.06 -5.84 2.78
N GLU A 337 -26.05 -5.01 2.45
CA GLU A 337 -27.00 -4.46 3.42
C GLU A 337 -27.80 -5.56 4.11
N GLU A 338 -28.32 -6.52 3.35
CA GLU A 338 -29.12 -7.64 3.84
C GLU A 338 -28.31 -8.62 4.70
N HIS A 339 -27.03 -8.81 4.37
CA HIS A 339 -26.15 -9.78 5.03
C HIS A 339 -24.97 -9.10 5.76
N TYR A 340 -25.16 -7.89 6.25
CA TYR A 340 -24.07 -7.03 6.75
C TYR A 340 -23.18 -7.69 7.79
N ASP A 341 -23.77 -8.30 8.81
CA ASP A 341 -23.02 -8.92 9.91
C ASP A 341 -22.13 -10.09 9.44
N LEU A 342 -22.61 -10.86 8.46
CA LEU A 342 -21.84 -11.95 7.85
C LEU A 342 -20.63 -11.39 7.08
N TYR A 343 -20.85 -10.38 6.23
CA TYR A 343 -19.76 -9.75 5.48
C TYR A 343 -18.76 -9.05 6.39
N ALA A 344 -19.22 -8.37 7.43
CA ALA A 344 -18.36 -7.70 8.41
C ALA A 344 -17.50 -8.70 9.20
N LYS A 345 -18.10 -9.84 9.61
CA LYS A 345 -17.35 -10.93 10.25
C LYS A 345 -16.30 -11.50 9.32
N ASN A 346 -16.68 -11.84 8.09
CA ASN A 346 -15.76 -12.41 7.10
C ASN A 346 -14.62 -11.44 6.74
N ALA A 347 -14.91 -10.13 6.67
CA ALA A 347 -13.91 -9.10 6.49
C ALA A 347 -12.85 -9.14 7.61
N TYR A 348 -13.29 -9.20 8.85
CA TYR A 348 -12.39 -9.28 9.99
C TYR A 348 -11.61 -10.61 10.04
N ASP A 349 -12.25 -11.73 9.73
CA ASP A 349 -11.59 -13.03 9.63
C ASP A 349 -10.50 -13.03 8.54
N PHE A 350 -10.76 -12.40 7.39
CA PHE A 350 -9.78 -12.20 6.33
C PHE A 350 -8.58 -11.36 6.82
N TYR A 351 -8.86 -10.28 7.56
CA TYR A 351 -7.80 -9.46 8.15
C TYR A 351 -6.95 -10.23 9.14
N LEU A 352 -7.57 -11.00 10.06
CA LEU A 352 -6.87 -11.79 11.05
C LEU A 352 -6.08 -12.94 10.42
N GLY A 353 -6.63 -13.59 9.39
CA GLY A 353 -5.96 -14.67 8.66
C GLY A 353 -4.74 -14.23 7.84
N THR A 354 -4.56 -12.92 7.64
CA THR A 354 -3.38 -12.37 6.98
C THR A 354 -2.26 -12.13 8.00
N ASP A 355 -1.34 -13.10 8.18
CA ASP A 355 -0.30 -13.07 9.22
C ASP A 355 1.07 -12.66 8.66
N ASN A 356 1.29 -11.34 8.54
CA ASN A 356 2.59 -10.80 8.14
C ASN A 356 3.69 -11.00 9.20
N GLU A 357 3.33 -11.16 10.47
CA GLU A 357 4.30 -11.42 11.54
C GLU A 357 4.90 -12.83 11.40
N ALA A 358 4.07 -13.85 11.16
CA ALA A 358 4.55 -15.20 10.89
C ALA A 358 5.44 -15.23 9.65
N LEU A 359 5.06 -14.53 8.58
CA LEU A 359 5.88 -14.43 7.39
C LEU A 359 7.20 -13.73 7.64
N MET A 360 7.23 -12.63 8.41
CA MET A 360 8.48 -11.95 8.76
C MET A 360 9.41 -12.87 9.55
N LYS A 361 8.88 -13.64 10.50
CA LYS A 361 9.65 -14.66 11.24
C LYS A 361 10.22 -15.72 10.30
N GLN A 362 9.44 -16.16 9.32
CA GLN A 362 9.91 -17.10 8.30
C GLN A 362 11.07 -16.50 7.48
N ILE A 363 10.94 -15.26 6.98
CA ILE A 363 11.99 -14.57 6.22
C ILE A 363 13.26 -14.45 7.05
N ILE A 364 13.16 -14.04 8.32
CA ILE A 364 14.29 -13.90 9.23
C ILE A 364 15.03 -15.25 9.39
N LYS A 365 14.27 -16.30 9.67
CA LYS A 365 14.82 -17.66 9.89
C LYS A 365 15.47 -18.25 8.64
N GLU A 366 14.76 -18.23 7.51
CA GLU A 366 15.22 -18.87 6.27
C GLU A 366 16.45 -18.19 5.64
N ASN A 367 16.66 -16.90 5.94
CA ASN A 367 17.78 -16.13 5.40
C ASN A 367 18.88 -15.86 6.44
N GLY A 368 18.83 -16.51 7.60
CA GLY A 368 19.86 -16.40 8.64
C GLY A 368 20.11 -14.94 9.05
N ILE A 369 19.04 -14.19 9.29
CA ILE A 369 19.14 -12.77 9.72
C ILE A 369 19.42 -12.74 11.22
N LEU A 370 18.79 -13.61 12.00
CA LEU A 370 19.08 -13.86 13.43
C LEU A 370 19.80 -15.17 13.63
#